data_c2da54ecf9dda64471c8da5f362a03bf
#
_entry.id   c2da54ecf9dda64471c8da5f362a03bf
#
_cell.length_a   1.000
_cell.length_b   1.000
_cell.length_c   1.000
_cell.angle_alpha   90.00
_cell.angle_beta   90.00
_cell.angle_gamma   90.00
#
_symmetry.space_group_name_H-M   'P 1'
#
loop_
_entity.id
_entity.type
_entity.pdbx_description
1 polymer ?
#
loop_
_entity_poly.entity_id
_entity_poly.type
_entity_poly.pdbx_seq_one_letter_code
_entity_poly.pdbx_strand_id
1 'polypeptide(L)'
;MKKLIFPTWNLLPALIILLTGCKKWDEKLDIAKAVVQVAQPISDAAPLCGAIKGTMLANKTYTIGCDVTINPGDTLIIQPGAHVNVTNKSGIFVQGSLISLGTQAAPIWITVDSLQKLKNDAPNQDPSTDPAFSGGWAGIYCAPTCPLLILKWTHVEFGGSGLSIAQGALVNQSAGQAYSILFQNPKGIFVMEDSWLYGGVDDPIRISNGKICFIRSTFEKAGAKGGDCLNCKGGTVGDMAYNLFVGVATNGQKASNKGQPVGAPQTNINMWNNTFVSCGYRQIQTGRGANIDIEEGARGMAYNNLMVNCKFGLRIVNNPAADTANTRYGYNYEYGDSLSVVNQIYPTNAALSGGWTNPQLTDIPDYRTFLPANYTYGETYDGTPVLQKNNPLFYNFLLPVPNHVPLYGIQAVGSYDFRLQAGSPAIGKGYTGLTPLAAVPIDPIYGVTELTPPGIDIGAFQSNGKGNQHHP
;
A
#
# COMPACT_ATOMS: atom_id res chain seq x y z
N MET A 1 -41.73 81.22 22.38
CA MET A 1 -41.84 79.79 22.11
C MET A 1 -40.73 79.39 21.13
N LYS A 2 -39.61 78.87 21.64
CA LYS A 2 -38.46 78.45 20.82
C LYS A 2 -38.53 76.94 20.67
N LYS A 3 -38.64 76.41 19.44
CA LYS A 3 -38.57 75.02 19.12
C LYS A 3 -37.09 74.60 19.08
N LEU A 4 -36.73 73.64 19.93
CA LEU A 4 -35.45 72.94 19.87
C LEU A 4 -35.58 71.83 18.82
N ILE A 5 -34.69 71.79 17.87
CA ILE A 5 -34.52 70.74 16.89
C ILE A 5 -33.32 69.90 17.35
N PHE A 6 -33.55 68.64 17.67
CA PHE A 6 -32.50 67.65 17.94
C PHE A 6 -32.08 66.97 16.62
N PRO A 7 -30.81 66.80 16.32
CA PRO A 7 -30.41 66.04 15.18
C PRO A 7 -30.42 64.52 15.49
N THR A 8 -31.08 63.78 14.67
CA THR A 8 -31.08 62.31 14.69
C THR A 8 -29.77 61.77 14.18
N TRP A 9 -28.98 61.20 15.07
CA TRP A 9 -27.82 60.42 14.69
C TRP A 9 -28.28 59.02 14.23
N ASN A 10 -28.09 58.71 12.96
CA ASN A 10 -28.21 57.38 12.40
C ASN A 10 -27.02 56.57 12.86
N LEU A 11 -27.22 55.70 13.84
CA LEU A 11 -26.33 54.61 14.19
C LEU A 11 -26.52 53.47 13.16
N LEU A 12 -25.66 53.41 12.14
CA LEU A 12 -25.46 52.18 11.38
C LEU A 12 -24.76 51.18 12.29
N PRO A 13 -25.31 49.99 12.51
CA PRO A 13 -24.53 48.93 13.10
C PRO A 13 -23.51 48.42 12.07
N ALA A 14 -22.25 48.69 12.34
CA ALA A 14 -21.16 48.02 11.63
C ALA A 14 -21.21 46.55 11.91
N LEU A 15 -21.78 45.80 10.98
CA LEU A 15 -21.74 44.32 10.97
C LEU A 15 -20.30 43.94 10.64
N ILE A 16 -19.49 43.76 11.69
CA ILE A 16 -18.16 43.13 11.56
C ILE A 16 -18.41 41.67 11.27
N ILE A 17 -18.43 41.32 9.97
CA ILE A 17 -18.30 39.95 9.53
C ILE A 17 -16.90 39.49 9.90
N LEU A 18 -16.78 38.81 11.03
CA LEU A 18 -15.64 37.98 11.34
C LEU A 18 -15.62 36.84 10.30
N LEU A 19 -14.97 37.12 9.19
CA LEU A 19 -14.47 36.06 8.30
C LEU A 19 -13.39 35.31 9.09
N THR A 20 -13.81 34.39 9.94
CA THR A 20 -12.96 33.29 10.35
C THR A 20 -12.71 32.48 9.10
N GLY A 21 -11.80 32.96 8.26
CA GLY A 21 -11.21 32.14 7.24
C GLY A 21 -10.67 30.91 7.97
N CYS A 22 -11.24 29.74 7.69
CA CYS A 22 -10.54 28.50 7.91
C CYS A 22 -9.19 28.68 7.22
N LYS A 23 -8.17 29.07 7.98
CA LYS A 23 -6.81 28.84 7.56
C LYS A 23 -6.74 27.34 7.38
N LYS A 24 -6.88 26.86 6.12
CA LYS A 24 -6.27 25.62 5.73
C LYS A 24 -4.88 25.71 6.33
N TRP A 25 -4.62 24.88 7.30
CA TRP A 25 -3.28 24.64 7.75
C TRP A 25 -2.58 23.93 6.60
N ASP A 26 -2.13 24.72 5.60
CA ASP A 26 -0.95 24.34 4.86
C ASP A 26 0.17 24.38 5.90
N GLU A 27 0.21 23.37 6.76
CA GLU A 27 1.48 22.95 7.30
C GLU A 27 2.27 22.50 6.08
N LYS A 28 2.88 23.48 5.39
CA LYS A 28 4.11 23.18 4.65
C LYS A 28 4.91 22.43 5.69
N LEU A 29 5.06 21.12 5.49
CA LEU A 29 6.06 20.38 6.22
C LEU A 29 7.30 21.28 6.05
N ASP A 30 7.76 21.87 7.14
CA ASP A 30 9.13 22.31 7.22
C ASP A 30 9.92 21.00 7.25
N ILE A 31 9.97 20.38 6.07
CA ILE A 31 11.01 19.41 5.76
C ILE A 31 12.22 20.32 5.88
N ALA A 32 12.80 20.33 7.07
CA ALA A 32 14.12 20.90 7.25
C ALA A 32 14.88 20.36 6.05
N LYS A 33 15.08 21.20 5.02
CA LYS A 33 15.61 20.76 3.74
C LYS A 33 16.79 19.94 4.16
N ALA A 34 16.62 18.58 4.14
CA ALA A 34 17.72 17.70 4.42
C ALA A 34 18.74 18.19 3.42
N VAL A 35 19.69 18.97 3.89
CA VAL A 35 20.71 19.55 3.04
C VAL A 35 21.28 18.31 2.43
N VAL A 36 20.98 18.09 1.14
CA VAL A 36 21.63 17.04 0.37
C VAL A 36 23.08 17.45 0.42
N GLN A 37 23.75 17.04 1.47
CA GLN A 37 25.21 17.19 1.55
C GLN A 37 25.71 16.34 0.41
N VAL A 38 26.15 17.04 -0.62
CA VAL A 38 26.80 16.45 -1.77
C VAL A 38 27.81 15.45 -1.25
N ALA A 39 27.44 14.17 -1.40
CA ALA A 39 28.27 13.00 -1.31
C ALA A 39 29.35 13.00 -0.22
N GLN A 40 28.99 12.52 0.96
CA GLN A 40 29.96 11.78 1.76
C GLN A 40 29.81 10.31 1.36
N PRO A 41 30.67 9.75 0.50
CA PRO A 41 30.55 8.37 0.09
C PRO A 41 30.80 7.46 1.29
N ILE A 42 29.88 6.49 1.47
CA ILE A 42 30.06 5.40 2.42
C ILE A 42 31.04 4.41 1.81
N SER A 43 31.97 3.91 2.60
CA SER A 43 32.90 2.86 2.16
C SER A 43 32.19 1.52 1.98
N ASP A 44 32.48 0.84 0.88
CA ASP A 44 32.01 -0.52 0.55
C ASP A 44 33.07 -1.60 0.91
N ALA A 45 34.21 -1.21 1.52
CA ALA A 45 35.35 -2.09 1.79
C ALA A 45 35.13 -3.04 2.98
N ALA A 46 34.20 -2.75 3.88
CA ALA A 46 33.92 -3.57 5.07
C ALA A 46 32.41 -3.56 5.39
N PRO A 47 31.90 -4.58 6.09
CA PRO A 47 30.51 -4.61 6.54
C PRO A 47 30.16 -3.40 7.41
N LEU A 48 29.00 -2.80 7.13
CA LEU A 48 28.48 -1.64 7.82
C LEU A 48 27.83 -2.05 9.14
N CYS A 49 28.10 -1.26 10.19
CA CYS A 49 27.57 -1.45 11.53
C CYS A 49 27.39 -0.11 12.25
N GLY A 50 26.39 -0.01 13.14
CA GLY A 50 26.18 1.15 13.99
C GLY A 50 25.65 2.37 13.24
N ALA A 51 26.05 3.57 13.65
CA ALA A 51 25.57 4.81 13.05
C ALA A 51 26.13 5.03 11.65
N ILE A 52 25.27 5.23 10.67
CA ILE A 52 25.66 5.51 9.28
C ILE A 52 24.94 6.74 8.75
N LYS A 53 25.61 7.48 7.87
CA LYS A 53 25.07 8.59 7.08
C LYS A 53 25.88 8.82 5.83
N GLY A 54 25.32 9.54 4.88
CA GLY A 54 25.99 9.85 3.61
C GLY A 54 25.41 9.09 2.44
N THR A 55 26.25 8.70 1.47
CA THR A 55 25.77 8.18 0.20
C THR A 55 26.37 6.80 -0.11
N MET A 56 25.53 5.82 -0.30
CA MET A 56 25.86 4.57 -0.99
C MET A 56 25.89 4.84 -2.49
N LEU A 57 27.06 4.72 -3.09
CA LEU A 57 27.29 5.11 -4.49
C LEU A 57 26.66 4.15 -5.48
N ALA A 58 26.39 4.68 -6.68
CA ALA A 58 25.78 3.93 -7.76
C ALA A 58 26.60 2.70 -8.16
N ASN A 59 25.89 1.59 -8.46
CA ASN A 59 26.46 0.32 -8.92
C ASN A 59 27.50 -0.29 -7.96
N LYS A 60 27.43 0.02 -6.67
CA LYS A 60 28.27 -0.55 -5.63
C LYS A 60 27.50 -1.56 -4.80
N THR A 61 28.24 -2.53 -4.25
CA THR A 61 27.70 -3.51 -3.31
C THR A 61 28.12 -3.17 -1.90
N TYR A 62 27.17 -3.15 -0.98
CA TYR A 62 27.35 -2.90 0.44
C TYR A 62 26.87 -4.11 1.24
N THR A 63 27.55 -4.44 2.31
CA THR A 63 27.09 -5.46 3.26
C THR A 63 26.73 -4.79 4.58
N ILE A 64 25.51 -5.01 5.06
CA ILE A 64 25.12 -4.68 6.43
C ILE A 64 25.38 -5.91 7.30
N GLY A 65 26.42 -5.84 8.13
CA GLY A 65 26.91 -6.96 8.95
C GLY A 65 26.32 -7.02 10.35
N CYS A 66 25.84 -5.90 10.88
CA CYS A 66 25.06 -5.75 12.10
C CYS A 66 24.09 -4.59 11.96
N ASP A 67 23.27 -4.34 12.97
CA ASP A 67 22.28 -3.25 12.93
C ASP A 67 22.92 -1.91 12.57
N VAL A 68 22.28 -1.19 11.63
CA VAL A 68 22.68 0.17 11.27
C VAL A 68 21.59 1.17 11.70
N THR A 69 22.04 2.33 12.16
CA THR A 69 21.14 3.42 12.61
C THR A 69 21.43 4.69 11.83
N ILE A 70 20.39 5.31 11.29
CA ILE A 70 20.45 6.65 10.72
C ILE A 70 19.91 7.58 11.81
N ASN A 71 20.82 8.34 12.46
CA ASN A 71 20.45 9.17 13.62
C ASN A 71 19.53 10.34 13.24
N PRO A 72 18.84 10.96 14.21
CA PRO A 72 18.04 12.17 13.95
C PRO A 72 18.87 13.27 13.30
N GLY A 73 18.35 13.85 12.21
CA GLY A 73 19.04 14.86 11.43
C GLY A 73 20.03 14.31 10.39
N ASP A 74 20.42 13.05 10.47
CA ASP A 74 21.25 12.40 9.45
C ASP A 74 20.40 11.88 8.28
N THR A 75 21.04 11.73 7.11
CA THR A 75 20.42 11.17 5.92
C THR A 75 21.31 10.09 5.31
N LEU A 76 20.71 8.96 4.96
CA LEU A 76 21.28 7.95 4.09
C LEU A 76 20.65 8.07 2.71
N ILE A 77 21.50 8.28 1.68
CA ILE A 77 21.08 8.25 0.27
C ILE A 77 21.62 6.97 -0.35
N ILE A 78 20.78 6.27 -1.11
CA ILE A 78 21.18 5.10 -1.89
C ILE A 78 20.98 5.43 -3.37
N GLN A 79 22.06 5.35 -4.15
CA GLN A 79 22.08 5.72 -5.57
C GLN A 79 21.73 4.55 -6.49
N PRO A 80 21.35 4.81 -7.77
CA PRO A 80 20.90 3.79 -8.71
C PRO A 80 21.89 2.62 -8.87
N GLY A 81 21.34 1.41 -8.89
CA GLY A 81 22.12 0.18 -9.07
C GLY A 81 22.90 -0.26 -7.83
N ALA A 82 22.79 0.43 -6.71
CA ALA A 82 23.40 -0.05 -5.47
C ALA A 82 22.74 -1.36 -5.01
N HIS A 83 23.57 -2.29 -4.51
CA HIS A 83 23.14 -3.57 -3.97
C HIS A 83 23.50 -3.66 -2.50
N VAL A 84 22.50 -3.82 -1.64
CA VAL A 84 22.68 -3.87 -0.18
C VAL A 84 22.31 -5.26 0.31
N ASN A 85 23.34 -6.07 0.59
CA ASN A 85 23.18 -7.38 1.20
C ASN A 85 23.12 -7.27 2.72
N VAL A 86 22.02 -7.71 3.33
CA VAL A 86 21.85 -7.68 4.79
C VAL A 86 22.10 -9.08 5.36
N THR A 87 22.90 -9.16 6.41
CA THR A 87 23.27 -10.43 7.05
C THR A 87 22.89 -10.44 8.53
N ASN A 88 22.99 -11.60 9.17
CA ASN A 88 22.86 -11.76 10.63
C ASN A 88 21.54 -11.28 11.23
N LYS A 89 20.44 -11.28 10.46
CA LYS A 89 19.13 -10.71 10.87
C LYS A 89 19.23 -9.26 11.34
N SER A 90 20.21 -8.53 10.82
CA SER A 90 20.39 -7.11 11.10
C SER A 90 19.25 -6.28 10.52
N GLY A 91 19.12 -5.04 10.98
CA GLY A 91 18.09 -4.11 10.54
C GLY A 91 18.65 -2.74 10.14
N ILE A 92 17.82 -1.97 9.44
CA ILE A 92 18.05 -0.56 9.14
C ILE A 92 17.07 0.25 10.00
N PHE A 93 17.60 0.94 11.02
CA PHE A 93 16.83 1.72 11.99
C PHE A 93 16.92 3.21 11.67
N VAL A 94 15.81 3.81 11.24
CA VAL A 94 15.79 5.16 10.68
C VAL A 94 15.17 6.13 11.66
N GLN A 95 15.99 6.92 12.34
CA GLN A 95 15.56 8.04 13.17
C GLN A 95 15.66 9.38 12.41
N GLY A 96 16.54 9.44 11.41
CA GLY A 96 16.68 10.48 10.40
C GLY A 96 15.95 10.14 9.10
N SER A 97 16.57 10.36 7.93
CA SER A 97 15.98 10.11 6.62
C SER A 97 16.67 8.99 5.84
N LEU A 98 15.87 8.15 5.18
CA LEU A 98 16.35 7.19 4.19
C LEU A 98 15.77 7.52 2.83
N ILE A 99 16.62 7.74 1.82
CA ILE A 99 16.25 8.13 0.47
C ILE A 99 16.94 7.20 -0.53
N SER A 100 16.18 6.26 -1.09
CA SER A 100 16.64 5.29 -2.07
C SER A 100 16.10 5.68 -3.45
N LEU A 101 16.99 6.05 -4.37
CA LEU A 101 16.67 6.62 -5.67
C LEU A 101 17.25 5.75 -6.79
N GLY A 102 16.62 4.62 -7.04
CA GLY A 102 16.91 3.79 -8.21
C GLY A 102 16.32 4.37 -9.50
N THR A 103 16.54 3.65 -10.59
CA THR A 103 15.92 3.89 -11.90
C THR A 103 15.48 2.56 -12.50
N GLN A 104 14.62 2.58 -13.50
CA GLN A 104 14.21 1.37 -14.20
C GLN A 104 15.41 0.57 -14.75
N ALA A 105 16.40 1.26 -15.31
CA ALA A 105 17.62 0.62 -15.85
C ALA A 105 18.60 0.18 -14.76
N ALA A 106 18.54 0.76 -13.57
CA ALA A 106 19.45 0.50 -12.46
C ALA A 106 18.67 0.51 -11.12
N PRO A 107 17.81 -0.49 -10.87
CA PRO A 107 17.09 -0.60 -9.61
C PRO A 107 18.06 -0.86 -8.44
N ILE A 108 17.62 -0.47 -7.25
CA ILE A 108 18.35 -0.72 -6.00
C ILE A 108 17.83 -2.01 -5.39
N TRP A 109 18.72 -2.78 -4.77
CA TRP A 109 18.38 -4.02 -4.08
C TRP A 109 18.75 -3.91 -2.60
N ILE A 110 17.80 -4.18 -1.71
CA ILE A 110 18.00 -4.36 -0.28
C ILE A 110 17.48 -5.76 0.03
N THR A 111 18.38 -6.72 0.16
CA THR A 111 18.03 -8.15 0.15
C THR A 111 18.96 -8.99 1.02
N VAL A 112 18.79 -10.30 1.00
CA VAL A 112 19.65 -11.29 1.63
C VAL A 112 20.15 -12.24 0.55
N ASP A 113 21.39 -12.09 0.12
CA ASP A 113 21.96 -12.80 -1.03
C ASP A 113 22.00 -14.33 -0.88
N SER A 114 21.98 -14.83 0.35
CA SER A 114 21.93 -16.27 0.63
C SER A 114 20.54 -16.90 0.44
N LEU A 115 19.49 -16.09 0.26
CA LEU A 115 18.11 -16.55 0.06
C LEU A 115 17.75 -16.48 -1.41
N GLN A 116 16.93 -17.42 -1.86
CA GLN A 116 16.46 -17.48 -3.24
C GLN A 116 14.95 -17.40 -3.31
N LYS A 117 14.45 -16.73 -4.35
CA LYS A 117 13.03 -16.69 -4.65
C LYS A 117 12.58 -18.04 -5.20
N LEU A 118 11.52 -18.59 -4.63
CA LEU A 118 10.95 -19.86 -5.07
C LEU A 118 9.59 -19.62 -5.71
N LYS A 119 9.31 -20.37 -6.76
CA LYS A 119 7.96 -20.50 -7.28
C LYS A 119 7.17 -21.43 -6.35
N ASN A 120 6.10 -20.92 -5.80
CA ASN A 120 5.22 -21.63 -4.90
C ASN A 120 3.78 -21.47 -5.36
N ASP A 121 3.39 -22.30 -6.32
CA ASP A 121 2.04 -22.31 -6.88
C ASP A 121 1.33 -23.62 -6.54
N ALA A 122 1.89 -24.42 -5.65
CA ALA A 122 1.27 -25.69 -5.26
C ALA A 122 0.15 -25.45 -4.22
N PRO A 123 -1.02 -26.09 -4.40
CA PRO A 123 -2.06 -26.07 -3.37
C PRO A 123 -1.50 -26.61 -2.05
N ASN A 124 -1.84 -25.96 -0.95
CA ASN A 124 -1.47 -26.37 0.41
C ASN A 124 0.05 -26.40 0.71
N GLN A 125 0.87 -25.71 -0.05
CA GLN A 125 2.28 -25.58 0.29
C GLN A 125 2.44 -24.92 1.65
N ASP A 126 3.25 -25.52 2.54
CA ASP A 126 3.55 -24.94 3.84
C ASP A 126 4.42 -23.67 3.67
N PRO A 127 3.96 -22.49 4.08
CA PRO A 127 4.75 -21.27 4.00
C PRO A 127 6.09 -21.35 4.73
N SER A 128 6.22 -22.22 5.73
CA SER A 128 7.46 -22.37 6.51
C SER A 128 8.65 -22.87 5.68
N THR A 129 8.39 -23.50 4.53
CA THR A 129 9.43 -24.01 3.63
C THR A 129 9.89 -23.01 2.58
N ASP A 130 9.19 -21.86 2.47
CA ASP A 130 9.51 -20.83 1.49
C ASP A 130 10.41 -19.74 2.10
N PRO A 131 11.62 -19.51 1.55
CA PRO A 131 12.51 -18.42 2.01
C PRO A 131 11.85 -17.04 2.04
N ALA A 132 10.82 -16.79 1.24
CA ALA A 132 10.04 -15.55 1.27
C ALA A 132 9.52 -15.20 2.67
N PHE A 133 9.25 -16.21 3.48
CA PHE A 133 8.68 -16.06 4.83
C PHE A 133 9.66 -16.37 5.96
N SER A 134 10.96 -16.49 5.66
CA SER A 134 11.97 -16.83 6.65
C SER A 134 12.34 -15.69 7.60
N GLY A 135 12.03 -14.43 7.23
CA GLY A 135 12.53 -13.26 7.92
C GLY A 135 14.06 -13.27 7.93
N GLY A 136 14.68 -13.16 6.77
CA GLY A 136 16.14 -13.22 6.62
C GLY A 136 16.87 -12.06 7.29
N TRP A 137 16.21 -10.91 7.43
CA TRP A 137 16.68 -9.72 8.14
C TRP A 137 15.51 -8.98 8.81
N ALA A 138 15.84 -8.04 9.72
CA ALA A 138 14.80 -7.35 10.47
C ALA A 138 13.86 -6.52 9.58
N GLY A 139 14.44 -5.73 8.69
CA GLY A 139 13.67 -4.80 7.85
C GLY A 139 14.14 -3.36 8.00
N ILE A 140 13.35 -2.43 7.45
CA ILE A 140 13.51 -0.99 7.57
C ILE A 140 12.52 -0.48 8.61
N TYR A 141 13.01 -0.02 9.74
CA TYR A 141 12.19 0.46 10.84
C TYR A 141 12.37 1.96 11.05
N CYS A 142 11.36 2.75 10.72
CA CYS A 142 11.37 4.20 10.91
C CYS A 142 10.80 4.57 12.27
N ALA A 143 11.61 5.25 13.08
CA ALA A 143 11.22 5.80 14.38
C ALA A 143 10.16 6.92 14.22
N PRO A 144 9.47 7.31 15.30
CA PRO A 144 8.56 8.47 15.27
C PRO A 144 9.23 9.79 14.87
N THR A 145 10.56 9.86 14.88
CA THR A 145 11.35 11.03 14.46
C THR A 145 11.73 11.02 12.98
N CYS A 146 11.54 9.90 12.26
CA CYS A 146 11.93 9.76 10.86
C CYS A 146 11.08 10.66 9.95
N PRO A 147 11.60 11.74 9.35
CA PRO A 147 10.80 12.62 8.51
C PRO A 147 10.53 12.06 7.13
N LEU A 148 11.47 11.28 6.56
CA LEU A 148 11.39 10.80 5.20
C LEU A 148 11.82 9.35 5.06
N LEU A 149 10.98 8.55 4.42
CA LEU A 149 11.31 7.26 3.83
C LEU A 149 10.91 7.30 2.35
N ILE A 150 11.88 7.35 1.47
CA ILE A 150 11.66 7.41 0.01
C ILE A 150 12.29 6.18 -0.61
N LEU A 151 11.48 5.38 -1.28
CA LEU A 151 11.88 4.20 -2.02
C LEU A 151 11.40 4.32 -3.46
N LYS A 152 12.31 4.53 -4.41
CA LYS A 152 12.03 4.58 -5.84
C LYS A 152 12.86 3.56 -6.56
N TRP A 153 12.24 2.73 -7.41
CA TRP A 153 12.91 1.64 -8.13
C TRP A 153 13.78 0.80 -7.19
N THR A 154 13.21 0.45 -6.03
CA THR A 154 13.92 -0.23 -4.96
C THR A 154 13.25 -1.56 -4.64
N HIS A 155 14.04 -2.62 -4.63
CA HIS A 155 13.63 -3.93 -4.13
C HIS A 155 13.90 -4.02 -2.62
N VAL A 156 12.89 -4.42 -1.85
CA VAL A 156 13.01 -4.78 -0.43
C VAL A 156 12.53 -6.22 -0.29
N GLU A 157 13.46 -7.13 0.05
CA GLU A 157 13.20 -8.55 -0.06
C GLU A 157 13.58 -9.32 1.21
N PHE A 158 12.81 -10.37 1.53
CA PHE A 158 13.06 -11.32 2.62
C PHE A 158 13.12 -10.69 4.03
N GLY A 159 12.49 -9.51 4.24
CA GLY A 159 12.45 -8.83 5.53
C GLY A 159 11.46 -9.45 6.51
N GLY A 160 11.44 -8.89 7.73
CA GLY A 160 10.44 -9.21 8.75
C GLY A 160 10.88 -10.28 9.75
N SER A 161 12.18 -10.41 10.09
CA SER A 161 12.55 -11.14 11.28
C SER A 161 12.04 -10.41 12.52
N GLY A 162 11.63 -11.14 13.55
CA GLY A 162 11.19 -10.52 14.80
C GLY A 162 12.30 -9.69 15.44
N LEU A 163 11.94 -8.47 15.86
CA LEU A 163 12.90 -7.60 16.55
C LEU A 163 13.37 -8.19 17.88
N SER A 164 14.66 -8.04 18.19
CA SER A 164 15.18 -8.19 19.54
C SER A 164 14.73 -7.01 20.44
N ILE A 165 14.89 -7.12 21.76
CA ILE A 165 14.62 -6.02 22.69
C ILE A 165 15.46 -4.78 22.35
N ALA A 166 16.75 -4.98 22.06
CA ALA A 166 17.67 -3.88 21.72
C ALA A 166 17.25 -3.18 20.42
N GLN A 167 16.90 -3.94 19.38
CA GLN A 167 16.41 -3.40 18.12
C GLN A 167 15.09 -2.62 18.30
N GLY A 168 14.15 -3.17 19.06
CA GLY A 168 12.89 -2.50 19.35
C GLY A 168 13.07 -1.14 20.04
N ALA A 169 14.02 -1.05 20.97
CA ALA A 169 14.34 0.19 21.67
C ALA A 169 14.81 1.32 20.74
N LEU A 170 15.47 1.02 19.62
CA LEU A 170 15.94 2.02 18.65
C LEU A 170 14.78 2.78 17.96
N VAL A 171 13.59 2.18 17.91
CA VAL A 171 12.45 2.71 17.14
C VAL A 171 11.13 2.70 17.92
N ASN A 172 11.22 2.57 19.23
CA ASN A 172 10.07 2.55 20.14
C ASN A 172 9.04 1.46 19.75
N GLN A 173 9.55 0.24 19.56
CA GLN A 173 8.74 -0.95 19.28
C GLN A 173 9.01 -2.07 20.28
N SER A 174 8.03 -2.94 20.47
CA SER A 174 8.20 -4.15 21.26
C SER A 174 9.05 -5.18 20.51
N ALA A 175 9.73 -6.02 21.27
CA ALA A 175 10.38 -7.20 20.70
C ALA A 175 9.36 -8.12 20.01
N GLY A 176 9.82 -8.88 19.02
CA GLY A 176 8.99 -9.82 18.26
C GLY A 176 8.18 -9.20 17.12
N GLN A 177 8.13 -7.88 16.97
CA GLN A 177 7.51 -7.25 15.78
C GLN A 177 8.26 -7.65 14.51
N ALA A 178 7.54 -8.10 13.49
CA ALA A 178 8.10 -8.75 12.31
C ALA A 178 7.65 -8.08 11.01
N TYR A 179 7.88 -6.76 10.90
CA TYR A 179 7.57 -6.00 9.70
C TYR A 179 8.79 -5.92 8.77
N SER A 180 8.61 -6.01 7.46
CA SER A 180 9.69 -5.69 6.51
C SER A 180 9.94 -4.18 6.46
N ILE A 181 8.86 -3.37 6.60
CA ILE A 181 8.96 -1.91 6.70
C ILE A 181 7.96 -1.42 7.75
N LEU A 182 8.45 -0.61 8.71
CA LEU A 182 7.61 0.14 9.64
C LEU A 182 7.80 1.64 9.45
N PHE A 183 6.70 2.39 9.34
CA PHE A 183 6.72 3.86 9.36
C PHE A 183 5.72 4.40 10.37
N GLN A 184 6.12 5.37 11.21
CA GLN A 184 5.27 5.80 12.34
C GLN A 184 5.34 7.30 12.68
N ASN A 185 5.96 8.13 11.85
CA ASN A 185 6.00 9.57 12.10
C ASN A 185 4.72 10.26 11.61
N PRO A 186 3.89 10.88 12.50
CA PRO A 186 2.65 11.55 12.09
C PRO A 186 2.87 12.76 11.16
N LYS A 187 4.07 13.35 11.19
CA LYS A 187 4.45 14.47 10.32
C LYS A 187 5.31 14.04 9.13
N GLY A 188 5.72 12.79 9.07
CA GLY A 188 6.63 12.27 8.07
C GLY A 188 5.95 11.86 6.77
N ILE A 189 6.79 11.57 5.78
CA ILE A 189 6.39 11.13 4.45
C ILE A 189 7.02 9.78 4.15
N PHE A 190 6.21 8.84 3.66
CA PHE A 190 6.67 7.59 3.11
C PHE A 190 6.19 7.44 1.66
N VAL A 191 7.16 7.37 0.74
CA VAL A 191 6.92 7.11 -0.68
C VAL A 191 7.48 5.74 -1.06
N MET A 192 6.66 4.97 -1.78
CA MET A 192 7.10 3.77 -2.50
C MET A 192 6.62 3.90 -3.94
N GLU A 193 7.54 4.19 -4.85
CA GLU A 193 7.27 4.48 -6.25
C GLU A 193 8.07 3.55 -7.14
N ASP A 194 7.39 2.86 -8.09
CA ASP A 194 8.00 1.92 -9.04
C ASP A 194 8.93 0.89 -8.36
N SER A 195 8.53 0.39 -7.19
CA SER A 195 9.38 -0.41 -6.30
C SER A 195 8.78 -1.81 -6.07
N TRP A 196 9.56 -2.70 -5.46
CA TRP A 196 9.14 -4.07 -5.17
C TRP A 196 9.29 -4.40 -3.70
N LEU A 197 8.31 -5.15 -3.18
CA LEU A 197 8.41 -5.86 -1.93
C LEU A 197 8.21 -7.35 -2.20
N TYR A 198 9.14 -8.17 -1.73
CA TYR A 198 9.05 -9.61 -1.85
C TYR A 198 9.16 -10.29 -0.49
N GLY A 199 8.15 -11.09 -0.16
CA GLY A 199 8.12 -11.83 1.08
C GLY A 199 7.72 -10.98 2.30
N GLY A 200 7.98 -11.53 3.47
CA GLY A 200 7.64 -10.93 4.77
C GLY A 200 6.82 -11.89 5.64
N VAL A 201 7.08 -11.87 6.94
CA VAL A 201 6.53 -12.88 7.88
C VAL A 201 5.10 -12.55 8.30
N ASP A 202 4.83 -11.28 8.70
CA ASP A 202 3.53 -10.81 9.17
C ASP A 202 3.04 -9.66 8.27
N ASP A 203 2.62 -8.50 8.80
CA ASP A 203 2.32 -7.30 8.01
C ASP A 203 3.62 -6.79 7.35
N PRO A 204 3.90 -7.04 6.08
CA PRO A 204 5.18 -6.62 5.52
C PRO A 204 5.40 -5.11 5.60
N ILE A 205 4.35 -4.32 5.36
CA ILE A 205 4.42 -2.86 5.51
C ILE A 205 3.37 -2.39 6.51
N ARG A 206 3.86 -1.89 7.64
CA ARG A 206 3.05 -1.29 8.69
C ARG A 206 3.23 0.21 8.71
N ILE A 207 2.14 0.95 8.56
CA ILE A 207 2.13 2.41 8.68
C ILE A 207 1.23 2.77 9.87
N SER A 208 1.80 3.51 10.82
CA SER A 208 1.08 3.94 12.04
C SER A 208 1.11 5.46 12.15
N ASN A 209 0.75 6.15 11.12
CA ASN A 209 0.65 7.59 10.94
C ASN A 209 1.43 8.07 9.70
N GLY A 210 1.29 9.36 9.39
CA GLY A 210 2.04 10.06 8.37
C GLY A 210 1.34 10.15 7.02
N LYS A 211 2.04 10.66 6.05
CA LYS A 211 1.56 10.85 4.68
C LYS A 211 2.21 9.83 3.77
N ILE A 212 1.43 9.19 2.93
CA ILE A 212 1.95 8.14 2.04
C ILE A 212 1.57 8.37 0.58
N CYS A 213 2.43 7.87 -0.31
CA CYS A 213 2.09 7.63 -1.70
C CYS A 213 2.77 6.34 -2.15
N PHE A 214 1.97 5.31 -2.41
CA PHE A 214 2.45 4.03 -2.95
C PHE A 214 1.90 3.87 -4.35
N ILE A 215 2.76 4.00 -5.34
CA ILE A 215 2.33 4.09 -6.72
C ILE A 215 3.20 3.22 -7.64
N ARG A 216 2.57 2.49 -8.56
CA ARG A 216 3.22 1.64 -9.57
C ARG A 216 4.18 0.60 -9.00
N SER A 217 3.95 0.16 -7.78
CA SER A 217 4.81 -0.81 -7.09
C SER A 217 4.25 -2.23 -7.15
N THR A 218 5.12 -3.22 -6.98
CA THR A 218 4.76 -4.64 -6.99
C THR A 218 5.01 -5.28 -5.63
N PHE A 219 4.02 -6.03 -5.15
CA PHE A 219 4.01 -6.71 -3.86
C PHE A 219 3.75 -8.20 -4.07
N GLU A 220 4.72 -9.04 -3.72
CA GLU A 220 4.64 -10.48 -3.91
C GLU A 220 4.82 -11.24 -2.60
N LYS A 221 4.07 -12.31 -2.43
CA LYS A 221 4.20 -13.23 -1.30
C LYS A 221 4.19 -12.54 0.08
N ALA A 222 3.48 -11.44 0.21
CA ALA A 222 3.41 -10.68 1.45
C ALA A 222 2.65 -11.46 2.53
N GLY A 223 3.28 -11.69 3.70
CA GLY A 223 2.72 -12.42 4.83
C GLY A 223 2.78 -13.94 4.68
N ALA A 224 3.19 -14.66 5.73
CA ALA A 224 3.28 -16.12 5.72
C ALA A 224 1.89 -16.81 5.87
N LYS A 225 1.26 -16.67 7.03
CA LYS A 225 -0.05 -17.27 7.36
C LYS A 225 -1.11 -16.22 7.68
N GLY A 226 -0.74 -14.97 7.66
CA GLY A 226 -1.53 -13.79 7.99
C GLY A 226 -0.74 -12.56 7.58
N GLY A 227 -1.13 -11.40 8.10
CA GLY A 227 -0.51 -10.13 7.75
C GLY A 227 -1.19 -9.44 6.57
N ASP A 228 -1.38 -8.15 6.74
CA ASP A 228 -1.91 -7.26 5.70
C ASP A 228 -0.71 -6.67 4.96
N CYS A 229 -0.67 -6.71 3.63
CA CYS A 229 0.50 -6.24 2.87
C CYS A 229 0.79 -4.77 3.15
N LEU A 230 -0.20 -3.90 2.96
CA LEU A 230 -0.14 -2.48 3.28
C LEU A 230 -1.14 -2.17 4.39
N ASN A 231 -0.70 -2.19 5.65
CA ASN A 231 -1.55 -1.98 6.80
C ASN A 231 -1.42 -0.55 7.35
N CYS A 232 -2.34 0.33 6.92
CA CYS A 232 -2.37 1.74 7.31
C CYS A 232 -3.26 1.97 8.51
N LYS A 233 -2.71 2.61 9.54
CA LYS A 233 -3.40 2.93 10.79
C LYS A 233 -3.07 4.33 11.30
N GLY A 234 -3.73 4.71 12.38
CA GLY A 234 -3.30 5.83 13.22
C GLY A 234 -3.36 7.22 12.59
N GLY A 235 -4.27 7.45 11.65
CA GLY A 235 -4.37 8.74 10.98
C GLY A 235 -3.46 8.87 9.75
N THR A 236 -2.99 7.75 9.21
CA THR A 236 -2.30 7.74 7.90
C THR A 236 -3.19 8.31 6.81
N VAL A 237 -2.65 9.20 5.99
CA VAL A 237 -3.36 9.84 4.87
C VAL A 237 -2.57 9.68 3.58
N GLY A 238 -3.22 9.27 2.49
CA GLY A 238 -2.54 9.22 1.20
C GLY A 238 -3.18 8.34 0.15
N ASP A 239 -2.40 8.05 -0.86
CA ASP A 239 -2.82 7.44 -2.10
C ASP A 239 -2.07 6.13 -2.38
N MET A 240 -2.79 5.13 -2.87
CA MET A 240 -2.26 3.84 -3.31
C MET A 240 -2.80 3.53 -4.70
N ALA A 241 -1.96 3.58 -5.73
CA ALA A 241 -2.43 3.48 -7.10
C ALA A 241 -1.51 2.68 -8.02
N TYR A 242 -2.09 2.02 -9.00
CA TYR A 242 -1.37 1.26 -10.03
C TYR A 242 -0.43 0.20 -9.47
N ASN A 243 -0.71 -0.31 -8.27
CA ASN A 243 0.09 -1.35 -7.66
C ASN A 243 -0.36 -2.74 -8.12
N LEU A 244 0.60 -3.65 -8.23
CA LEU A 244 0.36 -5.06 -8.48
C LEU A 244 0.58 -5.85 -7.20
N PHE A 245 -0.41 -6.65 -6.81
CA PHE A 245 -0.35 -7.55 -5.66
C PHE A 245 -0.50 -8.98 -6.12
N VAL A 246 0.45 -9.85 -5.80
CA VAL A 246 0.40 -11.27 -6.16
C VAL A 246 0.63 -12.14 -4.94
N GLY A 247 -0.33 -13.02 -4.65
CA GLY A 247 -0.20 -13.99 -3.59
C GLY A 247 0.00 -13.39 -2.21
N VAL A 248 -0.68 -12.30 -1.87
CA VAL A 248 -0.70 -11.72 -0.52
C VAL A 248 -1.51 -12.63 0.41
N ALA A 249 -1.06 -12.78 1.67
CA ALA A 249 -1.70 -13.71 2.60
C ALA A 249 -3.11 -13.30 3.02
N THR A 250 -3.27 -12.03 3.42
CA THR A 250 -4.54 -11.49 3.93
C THR A 250 -5.02 -10.35 3.04
N ASN A 251 -4.98 -9.11 3.52
CA ASN A 251 -5.40 -7.96 2.74
C ASN A 251 -4.23 -7.38 1.93
N GLY A 252 -4.47 -7.00 0.68
CA GLY A 252 -3.49 -6.26 -0.10
C GLY A 252 -3.30 -4.85 0.44
N GLN A 253 -4.41 -4.13 0.60
CA GLN A 253 -4.44 -2.75 1.11
C GLN A 253 -5.46 -2.65 2.24
N LYS A 254 -5.06 -2.05 3.35
CA LYS A 254 -5.93 -1.89 4.53
C LYS A 254 -5.85 -0.49 5.10
N ALA A 255 -7.02 0.10 5.34
CA ALA A 255 -7.21 1.32 6.11
C ALA A 255 -7.99 1.02 7.40
N SER A 256 -7.41 1.32 8.57
CA SER A 256 -8.00 0.99 9.88
C SER A 256 -7.63 2.02 10.93
N ASN A 257 -8.53 2.28 11.86
CA ASN A 257 -8.23 3.02 13.09
C ASN A 257 -8.15 2.10 14.31
N LYS A 258 -8.00 0.79 14.11
CA LYS A 258 -7.94 -0.20 15.18
C LYS A 258 -6.91 0.14 16.25
N GLY A 259 -7.38 0.10 17.49
CA GLY A 259 -6.53 0.35 18.65
C GLY A 259 -6.15 1.81 18.85
N GLN A 260 -6.76 2.75 18.11
CA GLN A 260 -6.54 4.17 18.30
C GLN A 260 -7.46 4.74 19.38
N PRO A 261 -7.01 5.71 20.20
CA PRO A 261 -7.87 6.35 21.18
C PRO A 261 -8.96 7.18 20.49
N VAL A 262 -10.04 7.43 21.21
CA VAL A 262 -11.11 8.34 20.77
C VAL A 262 -10.51 9.72 20.48
N GLY A 263 -10.83 10.29 19.31
CA GLY A 263 -10.31 11.57 18.85
C GLY A 263 -8.95 11.50 18.15
N ALA A 264 -8.36 10.32 17.98
CA ALA A 264 -7.19 10.16 17.13
C ALA A 264 -7.49 10.56 15.68
N PRO A 265 -6.49 11.04 14.92
CA PRO A 265 -6.67 11.34 13.52
C PRO A 265 -7.20 10.14 12.75
N GLN A 266 -8.10 10.39 11.81
CA GLN A 266 -8.74 9.36 11.00
C GLN A 266 -7.81 8.92 9.87
N THR A 267 -7.62 7.62 9.72
CA THR A 267 -6.98 7.03 8.54
C THR A 267 -7.84 7.27 7.31
N ASN A 268 -7.24 7.82 6.25
CA ASN A 268 -7.91 8.17 5.01
C ASN A 268 -7.03 7.82 3.80
N ILE A 269 -7.38 6.76 3.08
CA ILE A 269 -6.58 6.22 1.99
C ILE A 269 -7.44 6.09 0.73
N ASN A 270 -7.00 6.71 -0.36
CA ASN A 270 -7.57 6.46 -1.68
C ASN A 270 -6.80 5.34 -2.40
N MET A 271 -7.53 4.40 -2.99
CA MET A 271 -7.01 3.16 -3.59
C MET A 271 -7.60 3.00 -4.99
N TRP A 272 -6.82 3.25 -6.04
CA TRP A 272 -7.36 3.17 -7.40
C TRP A 272 -6.40 2.49 -8.38
N ASN A 273 -6.98 1.89 -9.41
CA ASN A 273 -6.23 1.24 -10.48
C ASN A 273 -5.18 0.23 -9.98
N ASN A 274 -5.47 -0.54 -8.95
CA ASN A 274 -4.59 -1.62 -8.50
C ASN A 274 -5.02 -2.95 -9.13
N THR A 275 -4.09 -3.88 -9.30
CA THR A 275 -4.36 -5.25 -9.72
C THR A 275 -3.96 -6.23 -8.62
N PHE A 276 -4.88 -7.13 -8.28
CA PHE A 276 -4.68 -8.18 -7.27
C PHE A 276 -4.86 -9.54 -7.94
N VAL A 277 -3.92 -10.46 -7.73
CA VAL A 277 -3.96 -11.81 -8.28
C VAL A 277 -3.73 -12.81 -7.17
N SER A 278 -4.65 -13.74 -7.01
CA SER A 278 -4.58 -14.85 -6.03
C SER A 278 -4.28 -14.41 -4.58
N CYS A 279 -4.82 -13.27 -4.15
CA CYS A 279 -4.61 -12.74 -2.80
C CYS A 279 -5.63 -13.30 -1.78
N GLY A 280 -5.22 -13.37 -0.51
CA GLY A 280 -6.08 -13.72 0.63
C GLY A 280 -6.07 -15.17 1.06
N TYR A 281 -5.46 -16.08 0.31
CA TYR A 281 -5.62 -17.54 0.49
C TYR A 281 -4.79 -18.16 1.61
N ARG A 282 -3.68 -17.55 2.03
CA ARG A 282 -2.92 -18.05 3.18
C ARG A 282 -3.53 -17.66 4.53
N GLN A 283 -4.51 -16.75 4.54
CA GLN A 283 -5.30 -16.46 5.73
C GLN A 283 -6.47 -17.45 5.84
N ILE A 284 -6.39 -18.32 6.85
CA ILE A 284 -7.38 -19.39 7.07
C ILE A 284 -8.57 -18.96 7.96
N GLN A 285 -8.48 -17.84 8.65
CA GLN A 285 -9.57 -17.37 9.50
C GLN A 285 -10.80 -16.99 8.65
N THR A 286 -11.97 -17.46 9.09
CA THR A 286 -13.23 -17.12 8.44
C THR A 286 -13.44 -15.61 8.38
N GLY A 287 -13.90 -15.11 7.22
CA GLY A 287 -14.20 -13.71 7.02
C GLY A 287 -12.95 -12.81 6.91
N ARG A 288 -11.75 -13.34 6.69
CA ARG A 288 -10.52 -12.57 6.48
C ARG A 288 -9.88 -12.88 5.12
N GLY A 289 -9.12 -11.94 4.59
CA GLY A 289 -8.39 -12.07 3.33
C GLY A 289 -8.98 -11.25 2.19
N ALA A 290 -9.43 -10.02 2.45
CA ALA A 290 -9.85 -9.09 1.41
C ALA A 290 -8.65 -8.53 0.63
N ASN A 291 -8.90 -8.03 -0.57
CA ASN A 291 -7.87 -7.30 -1.32
C ASN A 291 -7.76 -5.87 -0.82
N ILE A 292 -8.91 -5.21 -0.65
CA ILE A 292 -9.04 -3.89 -0.04
C ILE A 292 -9.93 -4.02 1.19
N ASP A 293 -9.48 -3.48 2.31
CA ASP A 293 -10.18 -3.55 3.58
C ASP A 293 -10.23 -2.17 4.24
N ILE A 294 -11.44 -1.66 4.52
CA ILE A 294 -11.67 -0.39 5.22
C ILE A 294 -12.49 -0.70 6.45
N GLU A 295 -11.93 -0.46 7.64
CA GLU A 295 -12.52 -0.86 8.91
C GLU A 295 -12.33 0.19 10.02
N GLU A 296 -13.05 0.02 11.12
CA GLU A 296 -12.83 0.67 12.41
C GLU A 296 -12.65 2.20 12.34
N GLY A 297 -13.62 2.89 11.75
CA GLY A 297 -13.62 4.35 11.65
C GLY A 297 -12.70 4.93 10.58
N ALA A 298 -11.93 4.13 9.87
CA ALA A 298 -11.17 4.59 8.71
C ALA A 298 -12.10 4.87 7.54
N ARG A 299 -11.60 5.65 6.57
CA ARG A 299 -12.30 5.97 5.32
C ARG A 299 -11.35 5.93 4.13
N GLY A 300 -11.92 6.04 2.95
CA GLY A 300 -11.18 6.15 1.70
C GLY A 300 -12.06 5.91 0.49
N MET A 301 -11.46 5.95 -0.67
CA MET A 301 -12.11 5.67 -1.93
C MET A 301 -11.43 4.48 -2.61
N ALA A 302 -12.21 3.55 -3.17
CA ALA A 302 -11.72 2.37 -3.85
C ALA A 302 -12.34 2.27 -5.25
N TYR A 303 -11.58 2.61 -6.29
CA TYR A 303 -12.05 2.67 -7.67
C TYR A 303 -11.11 1.98 -8.65
N ASN A 304 -11.67 1.42 -9.73
CA ASN A 304 -10.91 0.86 -10.84
C ASN A 304 -9.94 -0.27 -10.47
N ASN A 305 -10.16 -0.96 -9.37
CA ASN A 305 -9.29 -2.06 -8.97
C ASN A 305 -9.70 -3.35 -9.68
N LEU A 306 -8.72 -4.10 -10.17
CA LEU A 306 -8.89 -5.41 -10.82
C LEU A 306 -8.48 -6.52 -9.86
N MET A 307 -9.41 -7.42 -9.54
CA MET A 307 -9.22 -8.51 -8.60
C MET A 307 -9.47 -9.85 -9.31
N VAL A 308 -8.44 -10.67 -9.39
CA VAL A 308 -8.47 -11.93 -10.16
C VAL A 308 -8.15 -13.10 -9.25
N ASN A 309 -9.09 -14.04 -9.15
CA ASN A 309 -8.97 -15.22 -8.30
C ASN A 309 -8.58 -14.92 -6.86
N CYS A 310 -9.16 -13.87 -6.29
CA CYS A 310 -8.89 -13.44 -4.93
C CYS A 310 -9.95 -13.99 -3.95
N LYS A 311 -9.56 -14.16 -2.68
CA LYS A 311 -10.43 -14.76 -1.68
C LYS A 311 -11.67 -13.91 -1.40
N PHE A 312 -11.48 -12.65 -1.07
CA PHE A 312 -12.55 -11.67 -0.95
C PHE A 312 -12.15 -10.43 -1.75
N GLY A 313 -13.08 -9.79 -2.39
CA GLY A 313 -12.84 -8.57 -3.12
C GLY A 313 -12.63 -7.36 -2.20
N LEU A 314 -13.35 -6.29 -2.45
CA LEU A 314 -13.41 -5.10 -1.61
C LEU A 314 -14.30 -5.39 -0.37
N ARG A 315 -13.82 -5.00 0.80
CA ARG A 315 -14.55 -5.13 2.07
C ARG A 315 -14.62 -3.79 2.79
N ILE A 316 -15.84 -3.39 3.12
CA ILE A 316 -16.11 -2.28 4.01
C ILE A 316 -16.78 -2.85 5.25
N VAL A 317 -16.09 -2.76 6.38
CA VAL A 317 -16.52 -3.43 7.62
C VAL A 317 -17.60 -2.60 8.31
N ASN A 318 -18.64 -3.26 8.79
CA ASN A 318 -19.74 -2.62 9.50
C ASN A 318 -19.73 -2.85 11.02
N ASN A 319 -18.81 -3.70 11.53
CA ASN A 319 -18.66 -3.92 12.96
C ASN A 319 -17.23 -4.42 13.34
N PRO A 320 -16.36 -3.60 13.93
CA PRO A 320 -16.54 -2.14 14.12
C PRO A 320 -16.59 -1.39 12.78
N ALA A 321 -17.54 -0.47 12.67
CA ALA A 321 -17.83 0.16 11.39
C ALA A 321 -16.69 1.04 10.89
N ALA A 322 -16.45 0.97 9.59
CA ALA A 322 -15.76 2.02 8.84
C ALA A 322 -16.59 3.32 8.83
N ASP A 323 -15.98 4.43 8.46
CA ASP A 323 -16.72 5.67 8.17
C ASP A 323 -17.43 5.55 6.83
N THR A 324 -18.56 4.84 6.81
CA THR A 324 -19.32 4.56 5.58
C THR A 324 -19.91 5.81 4.96
N ALA A 325 -20.17 6.86 5.76
CA ALA A 325 -20.67 8.13 5.26
C ALA A 325 -19.66 8.84 4.32
N ASN A 326 -18.38 8.65 4.54
CA ASN A 326 -17.29 9.26 3.78
C ASN A 326 -16.45 8.25 2.98
N THR A 327 -16.87 7.00 2.92
CA THR A 327 -16.24 5.97 2.08
C THR A 327 -17.00 5.84 0.77
N ARG A 328 -16.28 5.76 -0.34
CA ARG A 328 -16.87 5.58 -1.67
C ARG A 328 -16.11 4.51 -2.44
N TYR A 329 -16.83 3.81 -3.32
CA TYR A 329 -16.23 2.79 -4.16
C TYR A 329 -17.00 2.62 -5.46
N GLY A 330 -16.34 2.06 -6.46
CA GLY A 330 -16.99 1.76 -7.71
C GLY A 330 -16.02 1.34 -8.80
N TYR A 331 -16.56 0.87 -9.93
CA TYR A 331 -15.78 0.47 -11.09
C TYR A 331 -14.70 -0.57 -10.78
N ASN A 332 -14.83 -1.32 -9.68
CA ASN A 332 -13.96 -2.43 -9.37
C ASN A 332 -14.38 -3.66 -10.19
N TYR A 333 -13.40 -4.40 -10.65
CA TYR A 333 -13.60 -5.55 -11.52
C TYR A 333 -13.17 -6.81 -10.80
N GLU A 334 -14.03 -7.79 -10.74
CA GLU A 334 -13.77 -9.05 -10.06
C GLU A 334 -13.96 -10.23 -11.01
N TYR A 335 -12.97 -11.14 -11.00
CA TYR A 335 -12.99 -12.37 -11.79
C TYR A 335 -12.67 -13.57 -10.92
N GLY A 336 -13.43 -14.64 -11.09
CA GLY A 336 -13.21 -15.93 -10.43
C GLY A 336 -13.38 -17.08 -11.41
N ASP A 337 -12.45 -18.03 -11.40
CA ASP A 337 -12.45 -19.19 -12.27
C ASP A 337 -13.04 -20.47 -11.64
N SER A 338 -13.40 -20.39 -10.36
CA SER A 338 -14.07 -21.50 -9.64
C SER A 338 -15.22 -20.99 -8.76
N LEU A 339 -16.20 -21.85 -8.49
CA LEU A 339 -17.31 -21.53 -7.59
C LEU A 339 -16.83 -21.18 -6.18
N SER A 340 -15.76 -21.81 -5.71
CA SER A 340 -15.18 -21.51 -4.39
C SER A 340 -14.63 -20.09 -4.30
N VAL A 341 -14.13 -19.54 -5.41
CA VAL A 341 -13.69 -18.15 -5.50
C VAL A 341 -14.90 -17.23 -5.60
N VAL A 342 -15.77 -17.48 -6.56
CA VAL A 342 -16.89 -16.58 -6.89
C VAL A 342 -17.86 -16.45 -5.71
N ASN A 343 -18.16 -17.54 -5.01
CA ASN A 343 -19.03 -17.50 -3.82
C ASN A 343 -18.46 -16.73 -2.64
N GLN A 344 -17.14 -16.51 -2.59
CA GLN A 344 -16.52 -15.68 -1.58
C GLN A 344 -16.56 -14.19 -1.97
N ILE A 345 -16.44 -13.90 -3.25
CA ILE A 345 -16.55 -12.53 -3.77
C ILE A 345 -17.98 -11.99 -3.55
N TYR A 346 -18.97 -12.84 -3.83
CA TYR A 346 -20.40 -12.49 -3.71
C TYR A 346 -21.09 -13.45 -2.70
N PRO A 347 -20.85 -13.28 -1.41
CA PRO A 347 -21.36 -14.22 -0.42
C PRO A 347 -22.89 -14.20 -0.37
N THR A 348 -23.47 -15.38 -0.49
CA THR A 348 -24.93 -15.59 -0.43
C THR A 348 -25.45 -15.79 0.99
N ASN A 349 -24.60 -15.88 1.97
CA ASN A 349 -24.96 -16.24 3.34
C ASN A 349 -24.14 -15.51 4.39
N ALA A 350 -24.41 -15.82 5.65
CA ALA A 350 -23.72 -15.31 6.82
C ALA A 350 -22.22 -15.74 6.94
N ALA A 351 -21.61 -16.29 5.90
CA ALA A 351 -20.17 -16.62 5.90
C ALA A 351 -19.30 -15.36 6.10
N LEU A 352 -19.85 -14.21 5.78
CA LEU A 352 -19.32 -12.90 6.20
C LEU A 352 -19.97 -12.41 7.51
N SER A 353 -20.54 -13.29 8.32
CA SER A 353 -20.98 -12.95 9.67
C SER A 353 -19.78 -12.41 10.47
N GLY A 354 -20.04 -11.58 11.47
CA GLY A 354 -18.97 -10.90 12.19
C GLY A 354 -18.69 -9.48 11.71
N GLY A 355 -19.64 -8.89 11.01
CA GLY A 355 -19.61 -7.47 10.68
C GLY A 355 -18.94 -7.12 9.36
N TRP A 356 -18.75 -8.10 8.51
CA TRP A 356 -18.19 -7.88 7.20
C TRP A 356 -19.27 -7.62 6.15
N THR A 357 -19.02 -6.65 5.29
CA THR A 357 -19.92 -6.27 4.20
C THR A 357 -19.23 -6.43 2.87
N ASN A 358 -19.89 -7.10 1.94
CA ASN A 358 -19.47 -7.05 0.54
C ASN A 358 -20.01 -5.76 -0.08
N PRO A 359 -19.18 -4.86 -0.60
CA PRO A 359 -19.63 -3.58 -1.13
C PRO A 359 -20.64 -3.68 -2.30
N GLN A 360 -20.58 -4.76 -3.07
CA GLN A 360 -21.56 -5.00 -4.12
C GLN A 360 -22.99 -5.18 -3.61
N LEU A 361 -23.14 -5.47 -2.33
CA LEU A 361 -24.41 -5.71 -1.66
C LEU A 361 -24.79 -4.61 -0.68
N THR A 362 -24.09 -3.48 -0.68
CA THR A 362 -24.37 -2.37 0.23
C THR A 362 -25.12 -1.24 -0.45
N ASP A 363 -25.89 -0.48 0.34
CA ASP A 363 -26.60 0.70 -0.12
C ASP A 363 -25.75 1.97 -0.12
N ILE A 364 -24.43 1.86 -0.27
CA ILE A 364 -23.57 3.03 -0.35
C ILE A 364 -23.86 3.76 -1.65
N PRO A 365 -24.28 5.04 -1.60
CA PRO A 365 -24.54 5.82 -2.80
C PRO A 365 -23.30 5.90 -3.70
N ASP A 366 -23.50 6.02 -4.99
CA ASP A 366 -22.43 6.20 -5.97
C ASP A 366 -21.52 4.98 -6.23
N TYR A 367 -21.84 3.82 -5.72
CA TYR A 367 -21.07 2.67 -6.15
C TYR A 367 -21.37 2.37 -7.63
N ARG A 368 -20.31 2.08 -8.36
CA ARG A 368 -20.40 1.48 -9.69
C ARG A 368 -19.26 0.48 -9.78
N THR A 369 -19.62 -0.77 -9.58
CA THR A 369 -18.70 -1.89 -9.71
C THR A 369 -18.96 -2.57 -11.03
N PHE A 370 -17.92 -2.97 -11.72
CA PHE A 370 -18.05 -3.75 -12.94
C PHE A 370 -18.46 -5.17 -12.55
N LEU A 371 -19.74 -5.37 -12.40
CA LEU A 371 -20.30 -6.67 -12.07
C LEU A 371 -20.32 -7.57 -13.31
N PRO A 372 -20.17 -8.90 -13.12
CA PRO A 372 -20.36 -9.86 -14.20
C PRO A 372 -21.73 -9.73 -14.86
N ALA A 373 -21.81 -10.05 -16.13
CA ALA A 373 -22.93 -9.70 -17.02
C ALA A 373 -24.32 -10.14 -16.54
N ASN A 374 -24.42 -11.20 -15.75
CA ASN A 374 -25.71 -11.75 -15.30
C ASN A 374 -26.01 -11.47 -13.84
N TYR A 375 -25.21 -10.63 -13.18
CA TYR A 375 -25.42 -10.28 -11.78
C TYR A 375 -26.33 -9.05 -11.67
N THR A 376 -27.42 -9.17 -10.92
CA THR A 376 -28.28 -8.06 -10.55
C THR A 376 -28.05 -7.73 -9.08
N TYR A 377 -27.76 -6.46 -8.79
CA TYR A 377 -27.52 -6.00 -7.43
C TYR A 377 -28.71 -6.30 -6.50
N GLY A 378 -28.39 -6.85 -5.34
CA GLY A 378 -29.39 -7.21 -4.32
C GLY A 378 -30.05 -8.58 -4.50
N GLU A 379 -29.76 -9.30 -5.58
CA GLU A 379 -30.20 -10.68 -5.73
C GLU A 379 -29.36 -11.65 -4.92
N THR A 380 -29.96 -12.73 -4.50
CA THR A 380 -29.23 -13.88 -3.96
C THR A 380 -28.40 -14.50 -5.08
N TYR A 381 -27.11 -14.66 -4.85
CA TYR A 381 -26.18 -15.11 -5.84
C TYR A 381 -25.44 -16.37 -5.39
N ASP A 382 -25.44 -17.42 -6.21
CA ASP A 382 -24.81 -18.70 -5.93
C ASP A 382 -23.47 -18.89 -6.68
N GLY A 383 -23.03 -17.88 -7.41
CA GLY A 383 -21.79 -17.90 -8.16
C GLY A 383 -21.91 -18.46 -9.57
N THR A 384 -22.89 -19.32 -9.84
CA THR A 384 -22.99 -20.05 -11.11
C THR A 384 -23.06 -19.16 -12.34
N PRO A 385 -23.89 -18.10 -12.39
CA PRO A 385 -24.04 -17.27 -13.59
C PRO A 385 -22.80 -16.50 -13.99
N VAL A 386 -21.83 -16.28 -13.09
CA VAL A 386 -20.68 -15.41 -13.33
C VAL A 386 -19.35 -16.18 -13.32
N LEU A 387 -19.38 -17.47 -13.05
CA LEU A 387 -18.22 -18.32 -13.11
C LEU A 387 -17.51 -18.18 -14.47
N GLN A 388 -16.23 -17.83 -14.44
CA GLN A 388 -15.37 -17.62 -15.61
C GLN A 388 -15.89 -16.56 -16.62
N LYS A 389 -16.82 -15.70 -16.22
CA LYS A 389 -17.28 -14.60 -17.05
C LYS A 389 -16.34 -13.41 -16.91
N ASN A 390 -16.33 -12.57 -17.94
CA ASN A 390 -15.54 -11.33 -17.95
C ASN A 390 -14.04 -11.60 -17.70
N ASN A 391 -13.43 -12.54 -18.42
CA ASN A 391 -11.99 -12.77 -18.38
C ASN A 391 -11.26 -11.46 -18.73
N PRO A 392 -10.35 -10.95 -17.85
CA PRO A 392 -9.62 -9.72 -18.11
C PRO A 392 -8.64 -9.80 -19.28
N LEU A 393 -8.38 -10.97 -19.82
CA LEU A 393 -7.49 -11.23 -20.97
C LEU A 393 -6.09 -10.65 -20.72
N PHE A 394 -5.35 -11.26 -19.80
CA PHE A 394 -3.96 -10.89 -19.58
C PHE A 394 -3.04 -11.35 -20.73
N TYR A 395 -1.98 -10.61 -20.97
CA TYR A 395 -1.01 -10.89 -22.03
C TYR A 395 -0.35 -12.26 -21.85
N ASN A 396 0.12 -12.56 -20.66
CA ASN A 396 0.75 -13.83 -20.32
C ASN A 396 0.38 -14.31 -18.91
N PHE A 397 -0.89 -14.57 -18.68
CA PHE A 397 -1.40 -15.29 -17.54
C PHE A 397 -2.73 -15.94 -17.94
N LEU A 398 -2.68 -17.26 -18.12
CA LEU A 398 -3.83 -18.02 -18.63
C LEU A 398 -4.96 -18.08 -17.60
N LEU A 399 -6.15 -17.68 -18.00
CA LEU A 399 -7.38 -17.82 -17.24
C LEU A 399 -8.41 -18.65 -18.04
N PRO A 400 -9.14 -19.58 -17.43
CA PRO A 400 -9.03 -20.03 -16.04
C PRO A 400 -7.67 -20.67 -15.73
N VAL A 401 -7.23 -20.53 -14.47
CA VAL A 401 -5.98 -21.16 -14.02
C VAL A 401 -6.15 -22.69 -14.02
N PRO A 402 -5.26 -23.44 -14.67
CA PRO A 402 -5.32 -24.88 -14.65
C PRO A 402 -5.29 -25.44 -13.21
N ASN A 403 -6.23 -26.37 -12.91
CA ASN A 403 -6.36 -27.02 -11.60
C ASN A 403 -6.57 -26.04 -10.41
N HIS A 404 -6.99 -24.82 -10.67
CA HIS A 404 -7.26 -23.81 -9.65
C HIS A 404 -6.12 -23.60 -8.64
N VAL A 405 -4.87 -23.71 -9.10
CA VAL A 405 -3.69 -23.49 -8.26
C VAL A 405 -3.48 -21.98 -8.08
N PRO A 406 -3.55 -21.44 -6.85
CA PRO A 406 -3.30 -20.04 -6.62
C PRO A 406 -1.86 -19.66 -6.98
N LEU A 407 -1.69 -18.53 -7.68
CA LEU A 407 -0.38 -17.96 -7.97
C LEU A 407 0.11 -17.17 -6.76
N TYR A 408 1.25 -17.54 -6.17
CA TYR A 408 1.78 -16.85 -5.01
C TYR A 408 2.95 -15.91 -5.31
N GLY A 409 3.58 -16.01 -6.49
CA GLY A 409 4.66 -15.13 -6.88
C GLY A 409 4.99 -15.21 -8.35
N ILE A 410 5.59 -14.17 -8.89
CA ILE A 410 5.89 -14.02 -10.32
C ILE A 410 7.39 -13.90 -10.61
N GLN A 411 8.17 -13.27 -9.71
CA GLN A 411 9.57 -12.91 -10.02
C GLN A 411 10.55 -14.08 -9.98
N ALA A 412 10.26 -15.13 -9.23
CA ALA A 412 11.21 -16.26 -9.12
C ALA A 412 11.31 -17.09 -10.41
N VAL A 413 10.26 -17.16 -11.20
CA VAL A 413 10.18 -18.03 -12.40
C VAL A 413 9.36 -17.36 -13.48
N GLY A 414 9.00 -16.14 -13.29
CA GLY A 414 7.91 -15.72 -14.02
C GLY A 414 8.14 -14.82 -15.09
N SER A 415 7.43 -15.04 -16.01
CA SER A 415 7.24 -14.26 -17.17
C SER A 415 5.77 -13.94 -17.29
N TYR A 416 5.07 -13.86 -16.15
CA TYR A 416 3.67 -13.47 -16.21
C TYR A 416 3.56 -11.99 -16.52
N ASP A 417 2.68 -11.69 -17.46
CA ASP A 417 2.43 -10.35 -17.93
C ASP A 417 0.95 -10.04 -17.73
N PHE A 418 0.65 -9.18 -16.78
CA PHE A 418 -0.71 -8.80 -16.41
C PHE A 418 -1.22 -7.57 -17.16
N ARG A 419 -0.53 -7.11 -18.20
CA ARG A 419 -1.10 -6.12 -19.12
C ARG A 419 -2.35 -6.69 -19.79
N LEU A 420 -3.29 -5.83 -20.11
CA LEU A 420 -4.53 -6.22 -20.77
C LEU A 420 -4.33 -6.35 -22.27
N GLN A 421 -4.75 -7.48 -22.84
CA GLN A 421 -4.80 -7.64 -24.30
C GLN A 421 -5.89 -6.76 -24.92
N ALA A 422 -5.73 -6.42 -26.18
CA ALA A 422 -6.78 -5.79 -26.98
C ALA A 422 -8.07 -6.64 -26.92
N GLY A 423 -9.20 -6.00 -26.63
CA GLY A 423 -10.49 -6.69 -26.44
C GLY A 423 -10.78 -7.08 -24.98
N SER A 424 -9.87 -6.82 -24.03
CA SER A 424 -10.18 -6.98 -22.62
C SER A 424 -11.41 -6.16 -22.24
N PRO A 425 -12.37 -6.75 -21.51
CA PRO A 425 -13.55 -6.03 -21.04
C PRO A 425 -13.24 -4.96 -19.97
N ALA A 426 -12.02 -4.93 -19.43
CA ALA A 426 -11.55 -3.92 -18.48
C ALA A 426 -11.02 -2.64 -19.14
N ILE A 427 -10.72 -2.68 -20.46
CA ILE A 427 -10.23 -1.52 -21.21
C ILE A 427 -11.35 -0.50 -21.42
N GLY A 428 -11.07 0.77 -21.14
CA GLY A 428 -12.01 1.88 -21.30
C GLY A 428 -13.17 1.88 -20.28
N LYS A 429 -13.05 1.14 -19.17
CA LYS A 429 -14.10 1.03 -18.15
C LYS A 429 -13.76 1.73 -16.83
N GLY A 430 -12.60 2.35 -16.75
CA GLY A 430 -12.15 3.08 -15.57
C GLY A 430 -12.92 4.39 -15.37
N TYR A 431 -13.16 4.73 -14.12
CA TYR A 431 -13.72 6.00 -13.70
C TYR A 431 -12.62 7.01 -13.44
N THR A 432 -12.62 8.12 -14.16
CA THR A 432 -11.57 9.15 -14.07
C THR A 432 -11.93 10.32 -13.15
N GLY A 433 -13.12 10.30 -12.56
CA GLY A 433 -13.62 11.40 -11.71
C GLY A 433 -13.14 11.37 -10.25
N LEU A 434 -12.36 10.36 -9.83
CA LEU A 434 -11.77 10.34 -8.49
C LEU A 434 -10.62 11.34 -8.42
N THR A 435 -10.63 12.18 -7.37
CA THR A 435 -9.53 13.10 -7.09
C THR A 435 -8.59 12.47 -6.07
N PRO A 436 -7.28 12.34 -6.37
CA PRO A 436 -6.28 11.91 -5.40
C PRO A 436 -6.24 12.82 -4.16
N LEU A 437 -5.90 12.26 -3.01
CA LEU A 437 -5.66 13.07 -1.79
C LEU A 437 -4.43 13.96 -1.94
N ALA A 438 -3.44 13.51 -2.73
CA ALA A 438 -2.19 14.22 -3.00
C ALA A 438 -1.51 14.72 -1.70
N ALA A 439 -1.52 13.86 -0.68
CA ALA A 439 -0.99 14.19 0.64
C ALA A 439 0.54 14.34 0.64
N VAL A 440 1.20 13.72 -0.33
CA VAL A 440 2.65 13.77 -0.54
C VAL A 440 2.96 14.79 -1.64
N PRO A 441 3.97 15.67 -1.47
CA PRO A 441 4.34 16.62 -2.51
C PRO A 441 4.90 15.92 -3.75
N ILE A 442 4.72 16.56 -4.91
CA ILE A 442 5.41 16.17 -6.14
C ILE A 442 6.82 16.74 -6.07
N ASP A 443 7.79 15.85 -5.89
CA ASP A 443 9.21 16.17 -5.80
C ASP A 443 10.03 14.93 -6.20
N PRO A 444 10.98 15.05 -7.13
CA PRO A 444 11.73 13.90 -7.61
C PRO A 444 12.65 13.24 -6.56
N ILE A 445 12.97 13.93 -5.48
CA ILE A 445 13.87 13.46 -4.42
C ILE A 445 13.11 13.22 -3.11
N TYR A 446 12.29 14.18 -2.68
CA TYR A 446 11.69 14.21 -1.35
C TYR A 446 10.20 13.87 -1.32
N GLY A 447 9.63 13.56 -2.46
CA GLY A 447 8.24 13.23 -2.62
C GLY A 447 8.01 12.18 -3.71
N VAL A 448 6.84 12.19 -4.30
CA VAL A 448 6.53 11.38 -5.48
C VAL A 448 6.99 12.11 -6.75
N THR A 449 7.55 11.40 -7.71
CA THR A 449 8.02 12.02 -8.98
C THR A 449 6.84 12.54 -9.78
N GLU A 450 5.79 11.73 -9.87
CA GLU A 450 4.54 12.07 -10.54
C GLU A 450 3.38 11.34 -9.87
N LEU A 451 2.32 12.06 -9.56
CA LEU A 451 1.07 11.45 -9.13
C LEU A 451 0.19 11.19 -10.35
N THR A 452 0.13 9.92 -10.76
CA THR A 452 -0.70 9.51 -11.90
C THR A 452 -2.19 9.52 -11.49
N PRO A 453 -3.04 10.32 -12.13
CA PRO A 453 -4.47 10.35 -11.84
C PRO A 453 -5.14 9.02 -12.24
N PRO A 454 -6.40 8.77 -11.82
CA PRO A 454 -7.14 7.57 -12.21
C PRO A 454 -7.17 7.39 -13.74
N GLY A 455 -6.86 6.16 -14.16
CA GLY A 455 -6.76 5.79 -15.57
C GLY A 455 -8.09 5.38 -16.18
N ILE A 456 -8.09 5.32 -17.50
CA ILE A 456 -9.26 4.93 -18.31
C ILE A 456 -9.54 3.43 -18.28
N ASP A 457 -8.55 2.61 -17.96
CA ASP A 457 -8.69 1.17 -17.86
C ASP A 457 -8.77 0.75 -16.39
N ILE A 458 -9.43 -0.37 -16.11
CA ILE A 458 -9.45 -0.94 -14.76
C ILE A 458 -8.17 -1.76 -14.54
N GLY A 459 -7.53 -1.59 -13.38
CA GLY A 459 -6.29 -2.29 -13.02
C GLY A 459 -5.03 -1.45 -13.17
N ALA A 460 -3.90 -2.06 -12.79
CA ALA A 460 -2.61 -1.38 -12.65
C ALA A 460 -1.93 -1.03 -13.99
N PHE A 461 -2.21 -1.81 -15.02
CA PHE A 461 -1.60 -1.66 -16.34
C PHE A 461 -2.58 -0.98 -17.29
N GLN A 462 -2.18 0.13 -17.87
CA GLN A 462 -3.03 0.90 -18.76
C GLN A 462 -2.69 0.65 -20.23
N SER A 463 -3.70 0.54 -21.08
CA SER A 463 -3.55 0.29 -22.53
C SER A 463 -2.79 1.40 -23.27
N ASN A 464 -2.71 2.59 -22.68
CA ASN A 464 -1.93 3.72 -23.18
C ASN A 464 -0.45 3.71 -22.75
N GLY A 465 0.03 2.62 -22.12
CA GLY A 465 1.40 2.47 -21.64
C GLY A 465 1.71 3.18 -20.33
N LYS A 466 0.70 3.78 -19.69
CA LYS A 466 0.85 4.34 -18.33
C LYS A 466 0.55 3.29 -17.26
N GLY A 467 0.70 3.70 -15.99
CA GLY A 467 0.48 2.82 -14.85
C GLY A 467 1.73 2.03 -14.47
N ASN A 468 1.54 0.83 -13.95
CA ASN A 468 2.64 -0.04 -13.53
C ASN A 468 3.53 -0.43 -14.71
N GLN A 469 4.85 -0.38 -14.53
CA GLN A 469 5.85 -0.71 -15.55
C GLN A 469 6.56 -2.04 -15.27
N HIS A 470 6.14 -2.79 -14.25
CA HIS A 470 6.74 -4.05 -13.83
C HIS A 470 6.14 -5.21 -14.63
N HIS A 471 6.58 -5.35 -15.85
CA HIS A 471 6.23 -6.45 -16.76
C HIS A 471 7.46 -6.89 -17.55
N PRO A 472 7.48 -8.12 -18.12
CA PRO A 472 8.59 -8.59 -18.97
C PRO A 472 8.89 -7.70 -20.14
#